data_a87fdf6bc66bf918bdcb20ef17a08bcd
#
_entry.id   a87fdf6bc66bf918bdcb20ef17a08bcd
#
_cell.length_a   1.000
_cell.length_b   1.000
_cell.length_c   1.000
_cell.angle_alpha   90.00
_cell.angle_beta   90.00
_cell.angle_gamma   90.00
#
_symmetry.space_group_name_H-M   'P 1'
#
loop_
_entity.id
_entity.type
_entity.pdbx_description
1 polymer ?
#
loop_
_entity_poly.entity_id
_entity_poly.type
_entity_poly.pdbx_seq_one_letter_code
_entity_poly.pdbx_strand_id
1 'polypeptide(L)'
;MSVKFMESVGYECDLQTMAMTGTTRHIYFGGKVPMIDVFIDKLDYCHEVNYDGRLELDPWSVSLADILLQKLQIWEINHKDLVDIEYLFTVADFGEDDAKKVNVGYVARRFADDWGFWYTGTTNLDRVKEHVGGVDALNDDQKAKIKQVADEVRARIDQEPKTKKWEKRSKKGAKKIWYNTGFSDW
;
A
#
# COMPACT_ATOMS: atom_id res chain seq x y z
N MET A 1 16.13 -12.67 4.35
CA MET A 1 16.56 -13.70 3.36
C MET A 1 18.00 -13.41 3.00
N SER A 2 18.90 -14.41 3.01
CA SER A 2 20.32 -14.14 2.77
C SER A 2 20.62 -14.12 1.26
N VAL A 3 21.54 -13.23 0.81
CA VAL A 3 22.01 -13.15 -0.59
C VAL A 3 22.49 -14.53 -1.07
N LYS A 4 23.25 -15.24 -0.26
CA LYS A 4 23.75 -16.61 -0.58
C LYS A 4 22.63 -17.61 -0.87
N PHE A 5 21.49 -17.50 -0.21
CA PHE A 5 20.34 -18.36 -0.51
C PHE A 5 19.79 -18.05 -1.90
N MET A 6 19.61 -16.78 -2.23
CA MET A 6 19.10 -16.36 -3.54
C MET A 6 20.04 -16.77 -4.68
N GLU A 7 21.35 -16.62 -4.48
CA GLU A 7 22.37 -17.10 -5.42
C GLU A 7 22.29 -18.62 -5.63
N SER A 8 22.07 -19.40 -4.55
CA SER A 8 21.96 -20.85 -4.63
C SER A 8 20.76 -21.35 -5.44
N VAL A 9 19.75 -20.52 -5.62
CA VAL A 9 18.53 -20.81 -6.41
C VAL A 9 18.52 -20.07 -7.76
N GLY A 10 19.66 -19.51 -8.16
CA GLY A 10 19.89 -18.97 -9.50
C GLY A 10 19.56 -17.51 -9.69
N TYR A 11 19.49 -16.71 -8.62
CA TYR A 11 19.26 -15.27 -8.69
C TYR A 11 20.54 -14.49 -8.38
N GLU A 12 20.73 -13.37 -9.06
CA GLU A 12 21.81 -12.43 -8.83
C GLU A 12 21.29 -11.19 -8.13
N CYS A 13 21.99 -10.74 -7.08
CA CYS A 13 21.62 -9.54 -6.35
C CYS A 13 22.05 -8.28 -7.11
N ASP A 14 21.16 -7.28 -7.23
CA ASP A 14 21.54 -5.94 -7.66
C ASP A 14 22.34 -5.25 -6.55
N LEU A 15 23.65 -5.32 -6.68
CA LEU A 15 24.58 -4.74 -5.70
C LEU A 15 24.49 -3.21 -5.65
N GLN A 16 24.09 -2.55 -6.74
CA GLN A 16 23.94 -1.10 -6.76
C GLN A 16 22.73 -0.68 -5.91
N THR A 17 21.58 -1.29 -6.12
CA THR A 17 20.40 -1.04 -5.29
C THR A 17 20.67 -1.42 -3.84
N MET A 18 21.30 -2.57 -3.59
CA MET A 18 21.63 -2.99 -2.23
C MET A 18 22.58 -2.01 -1.53
N ALA A 19 23.55 -1.42 -2.25
CA ALA A 19 24.44 -0.40 -1.68
C ALA A 19 23.71 0.90 -1.33
N MET A 20 22.66 1.26 -2.09
CA MET A 20 21.86 2.47 -1.87
C MET A 20 20.80 2.30 -0.78
N THR A 21 20.12 1.14 -0.76
CA THR A 21 18.96 0.87 0.11
C THR A 21 19.32 0.02 1.33
N GLY A 22 20.52 -0.53 1.34
CA GLY A 22 21.14 -1.20 2.48
C GLY A 22 20.31 -2.35 3.04
N THR A 23 19.75 -2.14 4.22
CA THR A 23 19.02 -3.17 4.97
C THR A 23 17.53 -3.23 4.70
N THR A 24 16.98 -2.33 3.85
CA THR A 24 15.52 -2.20 3.70
C THR A 24 14.95 -2.80 2.41
N ARG A 25 15.79 -2.90 1.34
CA ARG A 25 15.33 -3.39 0.04
C ARG A 25 16.45 -4.08 -0.72
N HIS A 26 16.18 -5.27 -1.25
CA HIS A 26 17.08 -5.98 -2.17
C HIS A 26 16.34 -6.34 -3.45
N ILE A 27 16.96 -6.13 -4.60
CA ILE A 27 16.44 -6.57 -5.90
C ILE A 27 17.31 -7.72 -6.40
N TYR A 28 16.66 -8.73 -6.94
CA TYR A 28 17.29 -9.91 -7.52
C TYR A 28 16.78 -10.12 -8.93
N PHE A 29 17.68 -10.53 -9.83
CA PHE A 29 17.40 -10.82 -11.23
C PHE A 29 17.78 -12.25 -11.59
N GLY A 30 17.23 -12.77 -12.67
CA GLY A 30 17.50 -14.14 -13.17
C GLY A 30 16.53 -15.17 -12.60
N GLY A 31 16.91 -16.44 -12.66
CA GLY A 31 16.08 -17.54 -12.20
C GLY A 31 14.77 -17.70 -12.97
N LYS A 32 13.75 -18.29 -12.32
CA LYS A 32 12.44 -18.57 -12.94
C LYS A 32 11.56 -17.32 -13.08
N VAL A 33 11.74 -16.35 -12.19
CA VAL A 33 11.05 -15.06 -12.21
C VAL A 33 12.07 -14.01 -12.62
N PRO A 34 11.79 -13.16 -13.63
CA PRO A 34 12.78 -12.21 -14.15
C PRO A 34 13.33 -11.25 -13.10
N MET A 35 12.51 -10.84 -12.15
CA MET A 35 12.89 -9.92 -11.07
C MET A 35 12.13 -10.27 -9.78
N ILE A 36 12.84 -10.21 -8.65
CA ILE A 36 12.26 -10.32 -7.31
C ILE A 36 12.69 -9.09 -6.52
N ASP A 37 11.72 -8.39 -5.96
CA ASP A 37 11.91 -7.23 -5.10
C ASP A 37 11.59 -7.62 -3.65
N VAL A 38 12.58 -7.55 -2.78
CA VAL A 38 12.49 -7.99 -1.38
C VAL A 38 12.56 -6.78 -0.48
N PHE A 39 11.48 -6.49 0.21
CA PHE A 39 11.42 -5.49 1.28
C PHE A 39 11.67 -6.16 2.63
N ILE A 40 12.46 -5.54 3.49
CA ILE A 40 12.86 -6.06 4.80
C ILE A 40 12.20 -5.18 5.85
N ASP A 41 11.36 -5.80 6.67
CA ASP A 41 10.62 -5.23 7.81
C ASP A 41 9.60 -4.13 7.44
N LYS A 42 9.78 -3.43 6.34
CA LYS A 42 8.89 -2.36 5.90
C LYS A 42 8.96 -2.11 4.39
N LEU A 43 7.88 -1.55 3.85
CA LEU A 43 7.88 -0.87 2.56
C LEU A 43 8.06 0.63 2.83
N ASP A 44 9.12 1.22 2.31
CA ASP A 44 9.44 2.63 2.50
C ASP A 44 9.52 3.34 1.13
N TYR A 45 8.34 3.71 0.64
CA TYR A 45 8.15 4.49 -0.60
C TYR A 45 7.65 5.90 -0.27
N CYS A 46 6.56 6.35 -0.90
CA CYS A 46 5.98 7.65 -0.60
C CYS A 46 5.60 7.78 0.88
N HIS A 47 5.13 6.68 1.49
CA HIS A 47 4.87 6.56 2.93
C HIS A 47 5.34 5.19 3.42
N GLU A 48 5.73 5.12 4.68
CA GLU A 48 6.17 3.87 5.30
C GLU A 48 4.99 2.96 5.65
N VAL A 49 5.04 1.71 5.19
CA VAL A 49 4.19 0.62 5.67
C VAL A 49 5.09 -0.34 6.45
N ASN A 50 4.95 -0.33 7.78
CA ASN A 50 5.71 -1.17 8.68
C ASN A 50 5.02 -2.52 8.87
N TYR A 51 5.79 -3.62 8.82
CA TYR A 51 5.29 -4.99 8.95
C TYR A 51 5.60 -5.62 10.31
N ASP A 52 6.08 -4.86 11.28
CA ASP A 52 6.35 -5.38 12.63
C ASP A 52 5.08 -5.98 13.25
N GLY A 53 5.15 -7.26 13.64
CA GLY A 53 4.00 -8.03 14.14
C GLY A 53 2.90 -8.30 13.10
N ARG A 54 3.18 -8.10 11.80
CA ARG A 54 2.21 -8.27 10.71
C ARG A 54 2.51 -9.46 9.79
N LEU A 55 3.78 -9.85 9.69
CA LEU A 55 4.20 -10.96 8.81
C LEU A 55 3.78 -12.33 9.36
N GLU A 56 3.47 -12.42 10.66
CA GLU A 56 3.01 -13.63 11.32
C GLU A 56 1.51 -13.88 11.16
N LEU A 57 0.76 -12.93 10.61
CA LEU A 57 -0.69 -13.05 10.43
C LEU A 57 -1.07 -14.07 9.35
N ASP A 58 -0.22 -14.23 8.34
CA ASP A 58 -0.38 -15.23 7.28
C ASP A 58 1.00 -15.79 6.90
N PRO A 59 1.17 -17.13 6.79
CA PRO A 59 2.45 -17.74 6.48
C PRO A 59 2.90 -17.56 5.02
N TRP A 60 2.01 -17.11 4.13
CA TRP A 60 2.27 -17.06 2.69
C TRP A 60 2.20 -15.65 2.10
N SER A 61 1.56 -14.71 2.79
CA SER A 61 1.27 -13.37 2.28
C SER A 61 1.26 -12.34 3.41
N VAL A 62 1.47 -11.08 3.07
CA VAL A 62 1.08 -9.96 3.93
C VAL A 62 -0.44 -9.88 3.99
N SER A 63 -1.00 -9.30 5.07
CA SER A 63 -2.45 -9.20 5.21
C SER A 63 -3.10 -8.36 4.09
N LEU A 64 -4.39 -8.58 3.82
CA LEU A 64 -5.13 -7.79 2.83
C LEU A 64 -5.15 -6.30 3.17
N ALA A 65 -5.13 -5.95 4.46
CA ALA A 65 -5.03 -4.56 4.91
C ALA A 65 -3.65 -3.96 4.58
N ASP A 66 -2.58 -4.73 4.72
CA ASP A 66 -1.23 -4.29 4.34
C ASP A 66 -1.09 -4.14 2.82
N ILE A 67 -1.70 -5.04 2.03
CA ILE A 67 -1.78 -4.90 0.56
C ILE A 67 -2.50 -3.59 0.18
N LEU A 68 -3.62 -3.29 0.82
CA LEU A 68 -4.34 -2.04 0.58
C LEU A 68 -3.47 -0.82 0.94
N LEU A 69 -2.79 -0.83 2.08
CA LEU A 69 -1.90 0.26 2.49
C LEU A 69 -0.73 0.45 1.52
N GLN A 70 -0.14 -0.64 1.02
CA GLN A 70 0.93 -0.59 0.01
C GLN A 70 0.51 0.14 -1.26
N LYS A 71 -0.74 -0.03 -1.69
CA LYS A 71 -1.28 0.64 -2.87
C LYS A 71 -1.71 2.07 -2.58
N LEU A 72 -2.40 2.30 -1.47
CA LEU A 72 -2.88 3.62 -1.09
C LEU A 72 -1.76 4.61 -0.71
N GLN A 73 -0.55 4.15 -0.40
CA GLN A 73 0.57 5.01 -0.03
C GLN A 73 1.20 5.75 -1.22
N ILE A 74 0.93 5.36 -2.47
CA ILE A 74 1.59 5.88 -3.67
C ILE A 74 0.97 7.23 -4.06
N TRP A 75 1.76 8.32 -4.02
CA TRP A 75 1.22 9.65 -4.37
C TRP A 75 0.92 9.79 -5.86
N GLU A 76 1.84 9.38 -6.72
CA GLU A 76 1.66 9.37 -8.18
C GLU A 76 1.18 8.00 -8.66
N ILE A 77 0.04 7.56 -8.08
CA ILE A 77 -0.53 6.24 -8.36
C ILE A 77 -0.81 6.05 -9.85
N ASN A 78 -0.33 4.96 -10.41
CA ASN A 78 -0.50 4.63 -11.81
C ASN A 78 -1.76 3.76 -12.06
N HIS A 79 -2.09 3.53 -13.33
CA HIS A 79 -3.25 2.74 -13.73
C HIS A 79 -3.24 1.32 -13.15
N LYS A 80 -2.08 0.64 -13.15
CA LYS A 80 -1.96 -0.73 -12.62
C LYS A 80 -2.31 -0.79 -11.13
N ASP A 81 -1.81 0.16 -10.35
CA ASP A 81 -2.08 0.18 -8.91
C ASP A 81 -3.54 0.52 -8.59
N LEU A 82 -4.20 1.35 -9.42
CA LEU A 82 -5.65 1.58 -9.31
C LEU A 82 -6.43 0.30 -9.58
N VAL A 83 -6.09 -0.44 -10.64
CA VAL A 83 -6.71 -1.74 -10.96
C VAL A 83 -6.50 -2.75 -9.84
N ASP A 84 -5.33 -2.79 -9.21
CA ASP A 84 -5.07 -3.68 -8.07
C ASP A 84 -6.00 -3.36 -6.87
N ILE A 85 -6.26 -2.07 -6.58
CA ILE A 85 -7.21 -1.66 -5.54
C ILE A 85 -8.64 -2.03 -5.94
N GLU A 86 -9.05 -1.78 -7.18
CA GLU A 86 -10.38 -2.11 -7.70
C GLU A 86 -10.63 -3.62 -7.62
N TYR A 87 -9.63 -4.43 -7.99
CA TYR A 87 -9.70 -5.87 -7.85
C TYR A 87 -9.90 -6.28 -6.38
N LEU A 88 -9.09 -5.73 -5.47
CA LEU A 88 -9.22 -5.99 -4.04
C LEU A 88 -10.62 -5.63 -3.52
N PHE A 89 -11.16 -4.49 -3.95
CA PHE A 89 -12.51 -4.04 -3.57
C PHE A 89 -13.62 -4.93 -4.14
N THR A 90 -13.35 -5.64 -5.23
CA THR A 90 -14.31 -6.57 -5.84
C THR A 90 -14.34 -7.91 -5.11
N VAL A 91 -13.16 -8.45 -4.71
CA VAL A 91 -13.04 -9.85 -4.25
C VAL A 91 -12.92 -10.02 -2.74
N ALA A 92 -12.42 -9.00 -2.03
CA ALA A 92 -12.17 -9.11 -0.59
C ALA A 92 -13.41 -8.77 0.24
N ASP A 93 -13.49 -9.40 1.41
CA ASP A 93 -14.36 -8.97 2.50
C ASP A 93 -13.67 -7.89 3.33
N PHE A 94 -14.46 -7.00 3.93
CA PHE A 94 -14.01 -5.91 4.78
C PHE A 94 -14.54 -6.10 6.21
N GLY A 95 -13.73 -5.74 7.20
CA GLY A 95 -14.09 -5.91 8.61
C GLY A 95 -13.11 -5.25 9.55
N GLU A 96 -13.21 -5.57 10.85
CA GLU A 96 -12.37 -5.00 11.92
C GLU A 96 -11.28 -5.99 12.41
N ASP A 97 -11.07 -7.10 11.70
CA ASP A 97 -10.06 -8.12 12.01
C ASP A 97 -9.28 -8.54 10.75
N ASP A 98 -8.13 -9.20 10.93
CA ASP A 98 -7.26 -9.67 9.86
C ASP A 98 -7.58 -11.11 9.39
N ALA A 99 -8.71 -11.70 9.82
CA ALA A 99 -9.09 -13.06 9.47
C ALA A 99 -9.61 -13.18 8.02
N LYS A 100 -8.69 -13.15 7.06
CA LYS A 100 -8.96 -13.19 5.60
C LYS A 100 -9.80 -12.03 5.10
N LYS A 101 -9.78 -10.90 5.80
CA LYS A 101 -10.49 -9.66 5.46
C LYS A 101 -9.53 -8.50 5.39
N VAL A 102 -9.95 -7.42 4.73
CA VAL A 102 -9.29 -6.12 4.87
C VAL A 102 -9.70 -5.54 6.23
N ASN A 103 -8.77 -5.49 7.18
CA ASN A 103 -8.98 -4.87 8.49
C ASN A 103 -9.01 -3.34 8.35
N VAL A 104 -10.20 -2.78 8.14
CA VAL A 104 -10.36 -1.33 7.94
C VAL A 104 -10.06 -0.53 9.20
N GLY A 105 -10.24 -1.11 10.39
CA GLY A 105 -9.85 -0.48 11.65
C GLY A 105 -8.33 -0.28 11.74
N TYR A 106 -7.54 -1.27 11.31
CA TYR A 106 -6.10 -1.12 11.21
C TYR A 106 -5.70 -0.03 10.19
N VAL A 107 -6.27 -0.07 8.98
CA VAL A 107 -6.05 0.97 7.95
C VAL A 107 -6.38 2.35 8.50
N ALA A 108 -7.52 2.51 9.15
CA ALA A 108 -7.96 3.78 9.72
C ALA A 108 -6.98 4.30 10.79
N ARG A 109 -6.50 3.44 11.69
CA ARG A 109 -5.48 3.81 12.70
C ARG A 109 -4.17 4.27 12.08
N ARG A 110 -3.70 3.60 11.01
CA ARG A 110 -2.49 4.01 10.28
C ARG A 110 -2.64 5.42 9.71
N PHE A 111 -3.77 5.72 9.10
CA PHE A 111 -4.07 7.04 8.56
C PHE A 111 -4.32 8.10 9.65
N ALA A 112 -4.83 7.71 10.79
CA ALA A 112 -5.05 8.61 11.91
C ALA A 112 -3.75 9.06 12.60
N ASP A 113 -2.64 8.34 12.42
CA ASP A 113 -1.33 8.69 12.97
C ASP A 113 -0.47 9.54 12.03
N ASP A 114 -0.66 9.43 10.71
CA ASP A 114 0.11 10.17 9.71
C ASP A 114 -0.79 10.95 8.76
N TRP A 115 -0.77 12.28 8.86
CA TRP A 115 -1.55 13.18 8.00
C TRP A 115 -1.16 13.05 6.53
N GLY A 116 0.13 12.89 6.23
CA GLY A 116 0.60 12.77 4.85
C GLY A 116 0.08 11.50 4.20
N PHE A 117 0.16 10.38 4.92
CA PHE A 117 -0.38 9.11 4.47
C PHE A 117 -1.91 9.17 4.33
N TRP A 118 -2.61 9.77 5.29
CA TRP A 118 -4.05 10.02 5.19
C TRP A 118 -4.40 10.82 3.94
N TYR A 119 -3.69 11.93 3.68
CA TYR A 119 -3.96 12.79 2.53
C TYR A 119 -3.75 12.04 1.20
N THR A 120 -2.64 11.31 1.06
CA THR A 120 -2.35 10.49 -0.11
C THR A 120 -3.40 9.38 -0.28
N GLY A 121 -3.64 8.59 0.77
CA GLY A 121 -4.53 7.43 0.69
C GLY A 121 -5.99 7.82 0.42
N THR A 122 -6.49 8.89 1.06
CA THR A 122 -7.85 9.36 0.80
C THR A 122 -8.01 9.98 -0.58
N THR A 123 -6.98 10.66 -1.09
CA THR A 123 -6.94 11.12 -2.50
C THR A 123 -6.96 9.93 -3.47
N ASN A 124 -6.26 8.85 -3.15
CA ASN A 124 -6.28 7.65 -3.99
C ASN A 124 -7.61 6.91 -3.96
N LEU A 125 -8.34 6.91 -2.84
CA LEU A 125 -9.72 6.41 -2.81
C LEU A 125 -10.64 7.19 -3.75
N ASP A 126 -10.48 8.52 -3.81
CA ASP A 126 -11.23 9.34 -4.77
C ASP A 126 -10.83 9.05 -6.22
N ARG A 127 -9.52 8.85 -6.51
CA ARG A 127 -9.02 8.44 -7.83
C ARG A 127 -9.55 7.08 -8.27
N VAL A 128 -9.67 6.11 -7.36
CA VAL A 128 -10.30 4.80 -7.64
C VAL A 128 -11.75 5.00 -8.10
N LYS A 129 -12.54 5.84 -7.41
CA LYS A 129 -13.93 6.10 -7.79
C LYS A 129 -14.07 6.79 -9.14
N GLU A 130 -13.13 7.66 -9.50
CA GLU A 130 -13.07 8.29 -10.82
C GLU A 130 -12.66 7.28 -11.89
N HIS A 131 -11.57 6.53 -11.66
CA HIS A 131 -11.01 5.58 -12.61
C HIS A 131 -12.00 4.47 -12.96
N VAL A 132 -12.66 3.86 -11.99
CA VAL A 132 -13.60 2.76 -12.19
C VAL A 132 -14.75 3.14 -13.13
N GLY A 133 -15.10 4.41 -13.24
CA GLY A 133 -16.13 4.89 -14.19
C GLY A 133 -15.79 4.60 -15.65
N GLY A 134 -14.51 4.66 -16.03
CA GLY A 134 -13.99 4.44 -17.38
C GLY A 134 -13.55 3.01 -17.69
N VAL A 135 -13.72 2.04 -16.77
CA VAL A 135 -13.29 0.64 -16.99
C VAL A 135 -14.38 -0.13 -17.71
N ASP A 136 -14.22 -0.38 -19.01
CA ASP A 136 -15.21 -1.07 -19.85
C ASP A 136 -15.37 -2.55 -19.47
N ALA A 137 -14.34 -3.17 -18.88
CA ALA A 137 -14.38 -4.57 -18.46
C ALA A 137 -15.30 -4.86 -17.26
N LEU A 138 -15.74 -3.81 -16.53
CA LEU A 138 -16.61 -3.92 -15.37
C LEU A 138 -18.06 -3.57 -15.72
N ASN A 139 -19.00 -4.39 -15.23
CA ASN A 139 -20.41 -4.03 -15.30
C ASN A 139 -20.81 -2.99 -14.24
N ASP A 140 -22.02 -2.44 -14.34
CA ASP A 140 -22.50 -1.36 -13.46
C ASP A 140 -22.55 -1.78 -11.99
N ASP A 141 -22.94 -3.03 -11.69
CA ASP A 141 -23.00 -3.55 -10.32
C ASP A 141 -21.59 -3.62 -9.70
N GLN A 142 -20.59 -4.06 -10.47
CA GLN A 142 -19.20 -4.10 -10.02
C GLN A 142 -18.66 -2.69 -9.78
N LYS A 143 -18.93 -1.76 -10.70
CA LYS A 143 -18.55 -0.34 -10.54
C LYS A 143 -19.20 0.28 -9.31
N ALA A 144 -20.47 0.00 -9.08
CA ALA A 144 -21.21 0.48 -7.91
C ALA A 144 -20.62 -0.10 -6.61
N LYS A 145 -20.33 -1.41 -6.58
CA LYS A 145 -19.70 -2.07 -5.43
C LYS A 145 -18.35 -1.43 -5.08
N ILE A 146 -17.47 -1.23 -6.07
CA ILE A 146 -16.15 -0.65 -5.84
C ILE A 146 -16.26 0.76 -5.24
N LYS A 147 -17.15 1.59 -5.78
CA LYS A 147 -17.41 2.95 -5.26
C LYS A 147 -17.94 2.91 -3.83
N GLN A 148 -18.89 2.03 -3.56
CA GLN A 148 -19.45 1.84 -2.22
C GLN A 148 -18.36 1.44 -1.23
N VAL A 149 -17.52 0.45 -1.54
CA VAL A 149 -16.42 0.00 -0.67
C VAL A 149 -15.44 1.15 -0.42
N ALA A 150 -15.09 1.93 -1.47
CA ALA A 150 -14.22 3.09 -1.31
C ALA A 150 -14.81 4.12 -0.34
N ASP A 151 -16.13 4.38 -0.42
CA ASP A 151 -16.81 5.30 0.48
C ASP A 151 -16.90 4.76 1.92
N GLU A 152 -17.13 3.46 2.10
CA GLU A 152 -17.15 2.82 3.43
C GLU A 152 -15.78 2.86 4.10
N VAL A 153 -14.71 2.52 3.36
CA VAL A 153 -13.32 2.63 3.84
C VAL A 153 -13.00 4.08 4.21
N ARG A 154 -13.37 5.04 3.36
CA ARG A 154 -13.18 6.46 3.62
C ARG A 154 -13.91 6.91 4.89
N ALA A 155 -15.18 6.55 5.03
CA ALA A 155 -15.99 6.88 6.21
C ALA A 155 -15.37 6.32 7.50
N ARG A 156 -14.86 5.08 7.46
CA ARG A 156 -14.19 4.47 8.61
C ARG A 156 -12.88 5.20 8.98
N ILE A 157 -12.10 5.61 7.97
CA ILE A 157 -10.88 6.42 8.16
C ILE A 157 -11.22 7.77 8.81
N ASP A 158 -12.28 8.43 8.36
CA ASP A 158 -12.67 9.76 8.85
C ASP A 158 -13.19 9.70 10.30
N GLN A 159 -13.84 8.61 10.70
CA GLN A 159 -14.33 8.38 12.07
C GLN A 159 -13.19 8.09 13.08
N GLU A 160 -12.04 7.61 12.63
CA GLU A 160 -10.92 7.28 13.54
C GLU A 160 -10.35 8.54 14.19
N PRO A 161 -10.25 8.58 15.55
CA PRO A 161 -9.67 9.72 16.26
C PRO A 161 -8.22 9.99 15.82
N LYS A 162 -7.94 11.23 15.43
CA LYS A 162 -6.62 11.62 14.93
C LYS A 162 -5.65 11.87 16.08
N THR A 163 -4.38 11.47 15.88
CA THR A 163 -3.32 11.72 16.87
C THR A 163 -2.92 13.20 16.92
N LYS A 164 -2.35 13.64 18.02
CA LYS A 164 -1.76 14.99 18.15
C LYS A 164 -0.69 15.27 17.09
N LYS A 165 0.05 14.24 16.67
CA LYS A 165 1.06 14.32 15.59
C LYS A 165 0.37 14.65 14.27
N TRP A 166 -0.70 13.94 13.94
CA TRP A 166 -1.53 14.17 12.76
C TRP A 166 -2.10 15.60 12.76
N GLU A 167 -2.74 16.03 13.84
CA GLU A 167 -3.30 17.38 13.98
C GLU A 167 -2.26 18.49 13.81
N LYS A 168 -1.07 18.31 14.40
CA LYS A 168 0.04 19.26 14.23
C LYS A 168 0.49 19.35 12.79
N ARG A 169 0.56 18.20 12.08
CA ARG A 169 0.98 18.15 10.68
C ARG A 169 -0.08 18.73 9.76
N SER A 170 -1.36 18.48 10.02
CA SER A 170 -2.50 18.97 9.20
C SER A 170 -2.53 20.49 9.06
N LYS A 171 -2.09 21.22 10.09
CA LYS A 171 -2.01 22.70 10.06
C LYS A 171 -1.11 23.25 8.94
N LYS A 172 -0.15 22.45 8.47
CA LYS A 172 0.75 22.81 7.35
C LYS A 172 0.11 22.47 6.00
N GLY A 173 -0.81 21.52 5.99
CA GLY A 173 -1.50 21.04 4.79
C GLY A 173 -0.54 20.60 3.70
N ALA A 174 -1.01 20.64 2.45
CA ALA A 174 -0.23 20.31 1.25
C ALA A 174 0.74 21.41 0.81
N LYS A 175 0.82 22.55 1.52
CA LYS A 175 1.80 23.61 1.25
C LYS A 175 3.25 23.16 1.50
N LYS A 176 3.44 22.11 2.26
CA LYS A 176 4.74 21.50 2.52
C LYS A 176 4.68 20.02 2.10
N ILE A 177 5.72 19.57 1.36
CA ILE A 177 5.86 18.17 0.92
C ILE A 177 5.53 17.23 2.09
N TRP A 178 4.65 16.26 1.84
CA TRP A 178 4.07 15.35 2.85
C TRP A 178 4.39 13.89 2.61
N TYR A 179 5.05 13.57 1.51
CA TYR A 179 5.48 12.23 1.12
C TYR A 179 6.98 12.23 0.81
N ASN A 180 7.57 11.06 0.78
CA ASN A 180 8.96 10.88 0.40
C ASN A 180 9.08 10.93 -1.14
N THR A 181 9.94 11.83 -1.64
CA THR A 181 10.16 12.05 -3.09
C THR A 181 11.40 11.34 -3.62
N GLY A 182 12.08 10.54 -2.78
CA GLY A 182 13.34 9.88 -3.14
C GLY A 182 13.20 8.64 -4.02
N PHE A 183 11.98 8.28 -4.41
CA PHE A 183 11.71 7.11 -5.25
C PHE A 183 11.14 7.56 -6.59
N SER A 184 11.88 7.28 -7.67
CA SER A 184 11.33 7.30 -9.02
C SER A 184 10.72 5.93 -9.32
N ASP A 185 9.52 5.92 -9.90
CA ASP A 185 8.93 4.72 -10.47
C ASP A 185 9.88 4.14 -11.53
N TRP A 186 10.11 2.85 -11.44
CA TRP A 186 10.83 2.05 -12.44
C TRP A 186 9.86 1.47 -13.45
#